data_382543449f75ed682a3ee913a9ddc419
#
_entry.id   382543449f75ed682a3ee913a9ddc419
#
_cell.length_a   1.000
_cell.length_b   1.000
_cell.length_c   1.000
_cell.angle_alpha   90.00
_cell.angle_beta   90.00
_cell.angle_gamma   90.00
#
_symmetry.space_group_name_H-M   'P 1'
#
loop_
_entity.id
_entity.type
_entity.pdbx_description
1 polymer ?
#
loop_
_entity_poly.entity_id
_entity_poly.type
_entity_poly.pdbx_seq_one_letter_code
_entity_poly.pdbx_strand_id
1 'polypeptide(L)'
;MDTPISKFLPPDFDKSAKIAILAGKGEYPIMLKKRLDSFGIPNALMAFEDETPPELFNAYPSSERYSSNVGQLGKLLKNLKASRAKYAIMAGQITPKKLFR
;
A
#
# COMPACT_ATOMS: atom_id res chain seq x y z
N MET A 1 2.17 7.92 -23.93
CA MET A 1 0.80 7.78 -23.51
C MET A 1 0.60 8.34 -22.12
N ASP A 2 -0.41 9.14 -22.02
CA ASP A 2 -0.75 9.66 -20.73
C ASP A 2 -1.25 8.56 -19.81
N THR A 3 -0.88 8.62 -18.55
CA THR A 3 -1.23 7.57 -17.62
C THR A 3 -2.11 8.12 -16.52
N PRO A 4 -3.13 7.36 -16.12
CA PRO A 4 -3.98 7.78 -15.01
C PRO A 4 -3.21 8.04 -13.72
N ILE A 5 -2.12 7.32 -13.51
CA ILE A 5 -1.39 7.46 -12.26
C ILE A 5 -0.72 8.82 -12.14
N SER A 6 -0.32 9.43 -13.27
CA SER A 6 0.34 10.73 -13.22
C SER A 6 -0.59 11.82 -12.72
N LYS A 7 -1.90 11.60 -12.74
CA LYS A 7 -2.86 12.57 -12.22
C LYS A 7 -2.92 12.60 -10.70
N PHE A 8 -2.43 11.55 -10.05
CA PHE A 8 -2.50 11.40 -8.60
C PHE A 8 -1.16 11.58 -7.91
N LEU A 9 -0.11 11.81 -8.67
CA LEU A 9 1.23 11.95 -8.12
C LEU A 9 1.68 13.39 -8.20
N PRO A 10 2.51 13.83 -7.23
CA PRO A 10 3.02 15.21 -7.30
C PRO A 10 3.89 15.41 -8.53
N PRO A 11 4.00 16.65 -9.02
CA PRO A 11 4.78 16.93 -10.23
C PRO A 11 6.24 16.50 -10.14
N ASP A 12 6.80 16.54 -8.93
CA ASP A 12 8.19 16.17 -8.70
C ASP A 12 8.34 14.74 -8.18
N PHE A 13 7.35 13.90 -8.46
CA PHE A 13 7.37 12.51 -7.97
C PHE A 13 8.58 11.75 -8.50
N ASP A 14 9.29 11.12 -7.59
CA ASP A 14 10.45 10.29 -7.91
C ASP A 14 10.00 8.87 -8.20
N LYS A 15 9.99 8.48 -9.47
CA LYS A 15 9.52 7.15 -9.88
C LYS A 15 10.46 6.03 -9.45
N SER A 16 11.67 6.37 -9.03
CA SER A 16 12.58 5.35 -8.51
C SER A 16 12.33 5.05 -7.04
N ALA A 17 11.55 5.89 -6.38
CA ALA A 17 11.26 5.72 -4.96
C ALA A 17 10.17 4.67 -4.77
N LYS A 18 10.25 3.98 -3.63
CA LYS A 18 9.26 2.96 -3.29
C LYS A 18 7.99 3.59 -2.74
N ILE A 19 6.86 3.03 -3.13
CA ILE A 19 5.56 3.42 -2.60
C ILE A 19 5.05 2.31 -1.67
N ALA A 20 4.62 2.69 -0.47
CA ALA A 20 3.93 1.77 0.42
C ALA A 20 2.43 1.87 0.17
N ILE A 21 1.79 0.72 -0.08
CA ILE A 21 0.34 0.66 -0.24
C ILE A 21 -0.26 0.23 1.09
N LEU A 22 -1.04 1.11 1.70
CA LEU A 22 -1.81 0.78 2.90
C LEU A 22 -3.14 0.22 2.43
N ALA A 23 -3.28 -1.10 2.46
CA ALA A 23 -4.36 -1.78 1.74
C ALA A 23 -5.52 -2.19 2.64
N GLY A 24 -6.67 -1.60 2.39
CA GLY A 24 -7.93 -2.06 2.97
C GLY A 24 -8.59 -3.10 2.09
N LYS A 25 -9.89 -3.29 2.28
CA LYS A 25 -10.69 -4.26 1.55
C LYS A 25 -10.97 -3.77 0.13
N GLY A 26 -11.32 -4.73 -0.74
CA GLY A 26 -11.80 -4.44 -2.07
C GLY A 26 -10.74 -4.65 -3.12
N GLU A 27 -11.11 -4.34 -4.35
CA GLU A 27 -10.23 -4.57 -5.50
C GLU A 27 -9.29 -3.41 -5.79
N TYR A 28 -9.58 -2.25 -5.24
CA TYR A 28 -8.79 -1.06 -5.57
C TYR A 28 -7.30 -1.21 -5.24
N PRO A 29 -6.92 -1.74 -4.07
CA PRO A 29 -5.50 -1.94 -3.81
C PRO A 29 -4.85 -2.95 -4.76
N ILE A 30 -5.60 -3.95 -5.21
CA ILE A 30 -5.09 -4.92 -6.17
C ILE A 30 -4.82 -4.23 -7.50
N MET A 31 -5.75 -3.40 -7.95
CA MET A 31 -5.60 -2.64 -9.19
C MET A 31 -4.43 -1.66 -9.09
N LEU A 32 -4.28 -1.04 -7.93
CA LEU A 32 -3.18 -0.09 -7.73
C LEU A 32 -1.84 -0.79 -7.85
N LYS A 33 -1.69 -1.95 -7.22
CA LYS A 33 -0.44 -2.69 -7.34
C LYS A 33 -0.12 -3.03 -8.78
N LYS A 34 -1.12 -3.52 -9.51
CA LYS A 34 -0.91 -3.85 -10.92
C LYS A 34 -0.46 -2.64 -11.73
N ARG A 35 -1.05 -1.49 -11.44
CA ARG A 35 -0.71 -0.26 -12.14
C ARG A 35 0.72 0.18 -11.81
N LEU A 36 1.09 0.14 -10.54
CA LEU A 36 2.45 0.50 -10.14
C LEU A 36 3.47 -0.43 -10.77
N ASP A 37 3.18 -1.74 -10.75
CA ASP A 37 4.08 -2.72 -11.35
C ASP A 37 4.24 -2.48 -12.85
N SER A 38 3.16 -2.13 -13.53
CA SER A 38 3.20 -1.90 -14.97
C SER A 38 4.07 -0.70 -15.34
N PHE A 39 4.25 0.24 -14.41
CA PHE A 39 5.11 1.41 -14.64
C PHE A 39 6.50 1.22 -14.04
N GLY A 40 6.79 0.03 -13.52
CA GLY A 40 8.10 -0.24 -12.94
C GLY A 40 8.36 0.51 -11.64
N ILE A 41 7.30 0.92 -10.93
CA ILE A 41 7.45 1.63 -9.68
C ILE A 41 7.52 0.64 -8.53
N PRO A 42 8.62 0.63 -7.76
CA PRO A 42 8.74 -0.30 -6.64
C PRO A 42 7.69 -0.01 -5.58
N ASN A 43 7.13 -1.07 -5.01
CA ASN A 43 6.09 -0.89 -4.02
C ASN A 43 6.16 -1.99 -2.96
N ALA A 44 5.65 -1.67 -1.79
CA ALA A 44 5.58 -2.57 -0.66
C ALA A 44 4.17 -2.54 -0.09
N LEU A 45 3.78 -3.62 0.58
CA LEU A 45 2.43 -3.74 1.10
C LEU A 45 2.43 -3.53 2.61
N MET A 46 1.57 -2.63 3.07
CA MET A 46 1.21 -2.52 4.48
C MET A 46 -0.15 -3.17 4.63
N ALA A 47 -0.16 -4.43 5.03
CA ALA A 47 -1.39 -5.20 5.16
C ALA A 47 -2.00 -4.97 6.54
N PHE A 48 -3.33 -4.93 6.57
CA PHE A 48 -4.08 -4.85 7.81
C PHE A 48 -4.83 -6.17 7.98
N GLU A 49 -4.64 -6.82 9.12
CA GLU A 49 -5.29 -8.10 9.38
C GLU A 49 -6.79 -7.97 9.27
N ASP A 50 -7.41 -8.94 8.62
CA ASP A 50 -8.85 -9.00 8.38
C ASP A 50 -9.38 -7.94 7.41
N GLU A 51 -8.51 -7.11 6.84
CA GLU A 51 -8.94 -6.10 5.87
C GLU A 51 -8.34 -6.35 4.50
N THR A 52 -7.02 -6.52 4.44
CA THR A 52 -6.32 -6.67 3.17
C THR A 52 -6.70 -7.97 2.48
N PRO A 53 -7.04 -7.94 1.17
CA PRO A 53 -7.35 -9.17 0.44
C PRO A 53 -6.19 -10.16 0.48
N PRO A 54 -6.46 -11.44 0.78
CA PRO A 54 -5.39 -12.45 0.82
C PRO A 54 -4.62 -12.56 -0.50
N GLU A 55 -5.29 -12.41 -1.63
CA GLU A 55 -4.59 -12.53 -2.91
C GLU A 55 -3.57 -11.42 -3.09
N LEU A 56 -3.86 -10.22 -2.57
CA LEU A 56 -2.90 -9.13 -2.63
C LEU A 56 -1.71 -9.42 -1.72
N PHE A 57 -1.99 -9.90 -0.52
CA PHE A 57 -0.92 -10.24 0.42
C PHE A 57 0.02 -11.27 -0.20
N ASN A 58 -0.54 -12.28 -0.84
CA ASN A 58 0.26 -13.35 -1.43
C ASN A 58 0.98 -12.93 -2.70
N ALA A 59 0.60 -11.81 -3.28
CA ALA A 59 1.25 -11.32 -4.49
C ALA A 59 2.58 -10.63 -4.21
N TYR A 60 2.88 -10.33 -2.95
CA TYR A 60 4.14 -9.70 -2.58
C TYR A 60 5.11 -10.72 -2.00
N PRO A 61 6.42 -10.55 -2.25
CA PRO A 61 7.40 -11.37 -1.55
C PRO A 61 7.42 -11.03 -0.07
N SER A 62 7.86 -11.97 0.75
CA SER A 62 7.83 -11.77 2.20
C SER A 62 8.66 -10.57 2.66
N SER A 63 9.66 -10.17 1.87
CA SER A 63 10.50 -9.03 2.21
C SER A 63 9.82 -7.68 1.94
N GLU A 64 8.71 -7.68 1.21
CA GLU A 64 8.03 -6.44 0.84
C GLU A 64 6.58 -6.42 1.29
N ARG A 65 6.23 -7.24 2.27
CA ARG A 65 4.89 -7.18 2.85
C ARG A 65 5.00 -7.15 4.37
N TYR A 66 4.23 -6.27 4.96
CA TYR A 66 4.25 -6.02 6.39
C TYR A 66 2.82 -6.06 6.90
N SER A 67 2.63 -6.53 8.12
CA SER A 67 1.29 -6.70 8.68
C SER A 67 1.14 -5.97 10.00
N SER A 68 -0.07 -5.47 10.24
CA SER A 68 -0.45 -4.90 11.51
C SER A 68 -1.96 -4.95 11.62
N ASN A 69 -2.48 -4.72 12.81
CA ASN A 69 -3.92 -4.49 12.99
C ASN A 69 -4.21 -3.02 12.74
N VAL A 70 -5.45 -2.73 12.36
CA VAL A 70 -5.85 -1.36 12.02
C VAL A 70 -5.54 -0.38 13.15
N GLY A 71 -5.71 -0.80 14.41
CA GLY A 71 -5.47 0.09 15.55
C GLY A 71 -4.03 0.22 16.00
N GLN A 72 -3.09 -0.43 15.31
CA GLN A 72 -1.69 -0.44 15.73
C GLN A 72 -0.87 0.58 14.96
N LEU A 73 -1.12 1.84 15.23
CA LEU A 73 -0.45 2.93 14.51
C LEU A 73 1.07 2.86 14.66
N GLY A 74 1.55 2.58 15.87
CA GLY A 74 3.00 2.49 16.10
C GLY A 74 3.65 1.42 15.25
N LYS A 75 2.99 0.27 15.14
CA LYS A 75 3.51 -0.83 14.32
C LYS A 75 3.51 -0.46 12.85
N LEU A 76 2.45 0.22 12.40
CA LEU A 76 2.39 0.68 11.02
C LEU A 76 3.54 1.63 10.70
N LEU A 77 3.80 2.59 11.58
CA LEU A 77 4.90 3.54 11.36
C LEU A 77 6.24 2.84 11.32
N LYS A 78 6.43 1.86 12.19
CA LYS A 78 7.66 1.06 12.22
C LYS A 78 7.83 0.30 10.91
N ASN A 79 6.74 -0.30 10.42
CA ASN A 79 6.77 -1.04 9.16
C ASN A 79 7.05 -0.12 7.98
N LEU A 80 6.45 1.07 7.96
CA LEU A 80 6.71 2.04 6.90
C LEU A 80 8.18 2.41 6.86
N LYS A 81 8.78 2.64 8.03
CA LYS A 81 10.19 2.97 8.10
C LYS A 81 11.06 1.80 7.62
N ALA A 82 10.72 0.58 8.03
CA ALA A 82 11.47 -0.60 7.63
C ALA A 82 11.40 -0.84 6.12
N SER A 83 10.28 -0.49 5.49
CA SER A 83 10.11 -0.68 4.05
C SER A 83 10.93 0.28 3.21
N ARG A 84 11.39 1.37 3.81
CA ARG A 84 12.11 2.44 3.11
C ARG A 84 11.29 3.12 2.03
N ALA A 85 9.97 3.04 2.14
CA ALA A 85 9.11 3.72 1.19
C ALA A 85 9.19 5.23 1.39
N LYS A 86 9.22 5.96 0.29
CA LYS A 86 9.24 7.41 0.34
C LYS A 86 7.83 7.98 0.34
N TYR A 87 6.90 7.24 -0.25
CA TYR A 87 5.50 7.67 -0.34
C TYR A 87 4.60 6.58 0.18
N ALA A 88 3.43 6.97 0.65
CA ALA A 88 2.42 6.03 1.10
C ALA A 88 1.09 6.39 0.48
N ILE A 89 0.37 5.38 -0.01
CA ILE A 89 -0.96 5.57 -0.59
C ILE A 89 -1.91 4.62 0.13
N MET A 90 -3.01 5.18 0.65
CA MET A 90 -4.05 4.34 1.22
C MET A 90 -5.03 3.98 0.12
N ALA A 91 -5.37 2.69 0.01
CA ALA A 91 -6.26 2.19 -1.01
C ALA A 91 -7.21 1.17 -0.40
N GLY A 92 -8.47 1.21 -0.79
CA GLY A 92 -9.47 0.28 -0.30
C GLY A 92 -10.22 0.82 0.90
N GLN A 93 -10.97 -0.05 1.55
CA GLN A 93 -11.83 0.34 2.67
C GLN A 93 -11.43 -0.38 3.95
N ILE A 94 -11.55 0.32 5.07
CA ILE A 94 -11.30 -0.24 6.39
C ILE A 94 -12.60 -0.12 7.18
N THR A 95 -12.96 -1.21 7.86
CA THR A 95 -14.18 -1.23 8.66
C THR A 95 -14.10 -0.16 9.75
N PRO A 96 -15.03 0.82 9.79
CA PRO A 96 -14.94 1.93 10.74
C PRO A 96 -14.87 1.50 12.19
N LYS A 97 -15.56 0.42 12.57
CA LYS A 97 -15.53 -0.06 13.94
C LYS A 97 -14.11 -0.33 14.43
N LYS A 98 -13.26 -0.82 13.53
CA LYS A 98 -11.89 -1.18 13.91
C LYS A 98 -11.01 0.04 14.14
N LEU A 99 -11.38 1.17 13.56
CA LEU A 99 -10.61 2.40 13.72
C LEU A 99 -10.74 2.97 15.13
N PHE A 100 -11.82 2.65 15.81
CA PHE A 100 -12.11 3.25 17.11
C PHE A 100 -12.05 2.27 18.27
N ARG A 101 -11.43 1.14 18.08
CA ARG A 101 -11.30 0.13 19.14
C ARG A 101 -9.99 0.24 19.85
#